data_443d1e7080c51abe724666c565432c38
#
_entry.id   443d1e7080c51abe724666c565432c38
#
_cell.length_a   1.000
_cell.length_b   1.000
_cell.length_c   1.000
_cell.angle_alpha   90.00
_cell.angle_beta   90.00
_cell.angle_gamma   90.00
#
_symmetry.space_group_name_H-M   'P 1'
#
loop_
_entity.id
_entity.type
_entity.pdbx_description
1 polymer ?
#
loop_
_entity_poly.entity_id
_entity_poly.type
_entity_poly.pdbx_seq_one_letter_code
_entity_poly.pdbx_strand_id
1 'polypeptide(L)'
;MKEVIISADGDSKVYLVPNVVANNLREYCIDFCDKWIRTSPNAEKYRMNGGWCFNEEDFIEYLNEYIFPEQKSSFVKNLGWTDLGENLPVEYQGHPYFNF
;
A
#
# COMPACT_ATOMS: atom_id res chain seq x y z
N MET A 1 -9.70 1.10 -12.47
CA MET A 1 -8.42 1.15 -11.75
C MET A 1 -7.94 2.60 -11.64
N LYS A 2 -7.36 2.96 -10.52
CA LYS A 2 -6.81 4.30 -10.28
C LYS A 2 -5.42 4.19 -9.69
N GLU A 3 -4.59 5.22 -9.95
CA GLU A 3 -3.27 5.31 -9.37
C GLU A 3 -3.33 5.88 -7.95
N VAL A 4 -2.57 5.25 -7.04
CA VAL A 4 -2.36 5.72 -5.68
C VAL A 4 -0.86 5.76 -5.39
N ILE A 5 -0.48 6.48 -4.35
CA ILE A 5 0.93 6.60 -3.96
C ILE A 5 1.07 5.99 -2.57
N ILE A 6 1.98 5.04 -2.43
CA ILE A 6 2.20 4.32 -1.17
C ILE A 6 3.69 4.31 -0.84
N SER A 7 3.99 4.52 0.42
CA SER A 7 5.34 4.49 0.96
C SER A 7 5.35 3.67 2.26
N ALA A 8 6.52 3.19 2.63
CA ALA A 8 6.75 2.54 3.93
C ALA A 8 8.09 3.04 4.48
N ASP A 9 8.09 4.32 4.88
CA ASP A 9 9.28 5.03 5.39
C ASP A 9 10.46 5.03 4.42
N GLY A 10 10.15 5.12 3.12
CA GLY A 10 11.17 5.12 2.07
C GLY A 10 10.68 5.85 0.84
N ASP A 11 11.04 5.33 -0.32
CA ASP A 11 10.60 5.90 -1.59
C ASP A 11 9.09 5.83 -1.74
N SER A 12 8.52 6.87 -2.33
CA SER A 12 7.11 6.90 -2.72
C SER A 12 6.93 6.17 -4.04
N LYS A 13 6.02 5.21 -4.08
CA LYS A 13 5.77 4.40 -5.28
C LYS A 13 4.34 4.51 -5.72
N VAL A 14 4.14 4.57 -7.03
CA VAL A 14 2.81 4.63 -7.65
C VAL A 14 2.35 3.22 -7.99
N TYR A 15 1.13 2.88 -7.58
CA TYR A 15 0.48 1.61 -7.90
C TYR A 15 -0.89 1.86 -8.52
N LEU A 16 -1.25 0.99 -9.46
CA LEU A 16 -2.59 0.98 -10.04
C LEU A 16 -3.43 -0.02 -9.25
N VAL A 17 -4.53 0.45 -8.64
CA VAL A 17 -5.36 -0.36 -7.74
C VAL A 17 -6.83 -0.25 -8.13
N PRO A 18 -7.71 -1.18 -7.68
CA PRO A 18 -9.15 -1.03 -7.91
C PRO A 18 -9.67 0.31 -7.39
N ASN A 19 -10.66 0.86 -8.08
CA ASN A 19 -11.22 2.17 -7.73
C ASN A 19 -11.69 2.25 -6.27
N VAL A 20 -12.29 1.18 -5.76
CA VAL A 20 -12.77 1.16 -4.36
C VAL A 20 -11.60 1.28 -3.38
N VAL A 21 -10.46 0.68 -3.70
CA VAL A 21 -9.26 0.81 -2.88
C VAL A 21 -8.73 2.24 -2.92
N ALA A 22 -8.64 2.82 -4.11
CA ALA A 22 -8.17 4.19 -4.27
C ALA A 22 -9.06 5.19 -3.52
N ASN A 23 -10.36 4.98 -3.56
CA ASN A 23 -11.31 5.88 -2.89
C ASN A 23 -11.35 5.71 -1.36
N ASN A 24 -10.79 4.63 -0.84
CA ASN A 24 -10.76 4.29 0.59
C ASN A 24 -9.38 3.79 1.01
N LEU A 25 -8.33 4.39 0.47
CA LEU A 25 -6.96 3.89 0.62
C LEU A 25 -6.55 3.72 2.07
N ARG A 26 -6.83 4.71 2.91
CA ARG A 26 -6.47 4.66 4.32
C ARG A 26 -7.11 3.46 5.02
N GLU A 27 -8.39 3.20 4.78
CA GLU A 27 -9.10 2.09 5.41
C GLU A 27 -8.50 0.74 5.02
N TYR A 28 -8.18 0.55 3.74
CA TYR A 28 -7.56 -0.69 3.29
C TYR A 28 -6.15 -0.87 3.84
N CYS A 29 -5.36 0.20 3.91
CA CYS A 29 -4.02 0.14 4.49
C CYS A 29 -4.07 -0.18 5.99
N ILE A 30 -4.99 0.44 6.73
CA ILE A 30 -5.16 0.18 8.16
C ILE A 30 -5.65 -1.24 8.40
N ASP A 31 -6.59 -1.73 7.60
CA ASP A 31 -7.06 -3.12 7.71
C ASP A 31 -5.92 -4.11 7.48
N PHE A 32 -5.03 -3.82 6.54
CA PHE A 32 -3.85 -4.65 6.32
C PHE A 32 -2.89 -4.63 7.50
N CYS A 33 -2.43 -3.47 7.91
CA CYS A 33 -1.34 -3.36 8.88
C CYS A 33 -1.80 -3.48 10.34
N ASP A 34 -3.04 -3.17 10.65
CA ASP A 34 -3.52 -3.16 12.02
C ASP A 34 -4.43 -4.35 12.37
N LYS A 35 -5.05 -4.97 11.37
CA LYS A 35 -5.96 -6.10 11.59
C LYS A 35 -5.43 -7.39 10.98
N TRP A 36 -5.24 -7.42 9.67
CA TRP A 36 -4.89 -8.65 8.96
C TRP A 36 -3.53 -9.21 9.39
N ILE A 37 -2.51 -8.39 9.46
CA ILE A 37 -1.17 -8.83 9.86
C ILE A 37 -1.19 -9.43 11.28
N ARG A 38 -2.00 -8.87 12.17
CA ARG A 38 -2.06 -9.30 13.57
C ARG A 38 -2.85 -10.58 13.78
N THR A 39 -3.83 -10.87 12.94
CA THR A 39 -4.82 -11.92 13.21
C THR A 39 -4.85 -13.05 12.19
N SER A 40 -4.46 -12.81 10.95
CA SER A 40 -4.55 -13.83 9.91
C SER A 40 -3.43 -14.87 10.02
N PRO A 41 -3.75 -16.18 9.91
CA PRO A 41 -2.72 -17.21 9.81
C PRO A 41 -1.83 -17.03 8.58
N ASN A 42 -2.34 -16.41 7.52
CA ASN A 42 -1.60 -16.17 6.29
C ASN A 42 -0.58 -15.04 6.42
N ALA A 43 -0.60 -14.30 7.53
CA ALA A 43 0.31 -13.19 7.79
C ALA A 43 1.49 -13.56 8.70
N GLU A 44 1.65 -14.82 9.04
CA GLU A 44 2.72 -15.24 9.96
C GLU A 44 4.11 -14.86 9.46
N LYS A 45 4.33 -14.87 8.15
CA LYS A 45 5.62 -14.52 7.54
C LYS A 45 6.06 -13.08 7.83
N TYR A 46 5.13 -12.20 8.18
CA TYR A 46 5.42 -10.80 8.50
C TYR A 46 5.68 -10.57 9.98
N ARG A 47 5.42 -11.56 10.83
CA ARG A 47 5.60 -11.45 12.28
C ARG A 47 7.03 -11.80 12.65
N MET A 48 7.64 -10.93 13.43
CA MET A 48 9.00 -11.11 13.94
C MET A 48 9.00 -10.92 15.45
N ASN A 49 10.09 -11.29 16.10
CA ASN A 49 10.23 -11.14 17.55
C ASN A 49 9.99 -9.67 17.94
N GLY A 50 8.87 -9.44 18.63
CA GLY A 50 8.53 -8.12 19.15
C GLY A 50 7.83 -7.19 18.16
N GLY A 51 7.42 -7.69 16.98
CA GLY A 51 6.72 -6.82 16.04
C GLY A 51 6.41 -7.43 14.69
N TRP A 52 6.24 -6.58 13.72
CA TRP A 52 5.90 -6.95 12.34
C TRP A 52 6.86 -6.27 11.37
N CYS A 53 7.18 -6.96 10.27
CA CYS A 53 8.04 -6.42 9.21
C CYS A 53 7.32 -6.57 7.86
N PHE A 54 6.98 -5.46 7.23
CA PHE A 54 6.32 -5.43 5.92
C PHE A 54 6.64 -4.11 5.21
N ASN A 55 6.34 -4.08 3.92
CA ASN A 55 6.50 -2.87 3.10
C ASN A 55 5.26 -2.67 2.22
N GLU A 56 5.28 -1.64 1.36
CA GLU A 56 4.16 -1.33 0.48
C GLU A 56 3.88 -2.43 -0.54
N GLU A 57 4.89 -3.19 -0.96
CA GLU A 57 4.70 -4.31 -1.87
C GLU A 57 3.89 -5.44 -1.22
N ASP A 58 4.09 -5.64 0.07
CA ASP A 58 3.33 -6.62 0.83
C ASP A 58 1.85 -6.27 0.91
N PHE A 59 1.52 -4.98 0.99
CA PHE A 59 0.14 -4.52 0.91
C PHE A 59 -0.48 -4.84 -0.45
N ILE A 60 0.26 -4.63 -1.53
CA ILE A 60 -0.23 -4.95 -2.87
C ILE A 60 -0.44 -6.45 -3.04
N GLU A 61 0.47 -7.27 -2.52
CA GLU A 61 0.29 -8.73 -2.50
C GLU A 61 -0.98 -9.14 -1.74
N TYR A 62 -1.22 -8.52 -0.59
CA TYR A 62 -2.43 -8.73 0.19
C TYR A 62 -3.69 -8.42 -0.62
N LEU A 63 -3.73 -7.29 -1.32
CA LEU A 63 -4.86 -6.96 -2.20
C LEU A 63 -5.05 -8.02 -3.29
N ASN A 64 -3.97 -8.44 -3.92
CA ASN A 64 -4.02 -9.36 -5.07
C ASN A 64 -4.38 -10.79 -4.70
N GLU A 65 -3.97 -11.24 -3.52
CA GLU A 65 -4.21 -12.63 -3.10
C GLU A 65 -5.50 -12.81 -2.31
N TYR A 66 -5.88 -11.84 -1.49
CA TYR A 66 -6.94 -12.05 -0.50
C TYR A 66 -8.16 -11.16 -0.69
N ILE A 67 -8.04 -10.01 -1.33
CA ILE A 67 -9.14 -9.04 -1.40
C ILE A 67 -9.70 -8.91 -2.81
N PHE A 68 -8.87 -8.67 -3.81
CA PHE A 68 -9.28 -8.46 -5.20
C PHE A 68 -8.44 -9.29 -6.17
N PRO A 69 -8.50 -10.64 -6.09
CA PRO A 69 -7.69 -11.48 -6.97
C PRO A 69 -8.05 -11.37 -8.44
N GLU A 70 -9.24 -10.88 -8.76
CA GLU A 70 -9.70 -10.70 -10.15
C GLU A 70 -9.39 -9.32 -10.72
N GLN A 71 -8.99 -8.38 -9.86
CA GLN A 71 -8.60 -7.03 -10.26
C GLN A 71 -7.24 -6.72 -9.67
N LYS A 72 -6.21 -7.38 -10.19
CA LYS A 72 -4.88 -7.30 -9.62
C LYS A 72 -4.28 -5.91 -9.74
N SER A 73 -3.75 -5.43 -8.63
CA SER A 73 -2.99 -4.19 -8.56
C SER A 73 -1.57 -4.40 -9.08
N SER A 74 -0.97 -3.35 -9.62
CA SER A 74 0.35 -3.43 -10.21
C SER A 74 1.18 -2.18 -9.92
N PHE A 75 2.49 -2.40 -9.86
CA PHE A 75 3.46 -1.31 -9.73
C PHE A 75 3.50 -0.48 -11.01
N VAL A 76 3.53 0.84 -10.87
CA VAL A 76 3.61 1.76 -12.00
C VAL A 76 4.98 2.44 -12.05
N LYS A 77 5.38 3.13 -10.98
CA LYS A 77 6.56 3.98 -11.00
C LYS A 77 7.06 4.25 -9.58
N ASN A 78 8.38 4.37 -9.45
CA ASN A 78 9.01 4.84 -8.22
C ASN A 78 9.30 6.34 -8.37
N LEU A 79 8.75 7.15 -7.46
CA LEU A 79 8.96 8.61 -7.45
C LEU A 79 10.17 9.03 -6.61
N GLY A 80 10.81 8.09 -5.90
CA GLY A 80 11.87 8.40 -4.98
C GLY A 80 11.35 8.99 -3.68
N TRP A 81 12.24 9.59 -2.92
CA TRP A 81 11.89 10.24 -1.66
C TRP A 81 11.05 11.50 -1.92
N THR A 82 9.90 11.61 -1.26
CA THR A 82 8.98 12.73 -1.45
C THR A 82 8.62 13.45 -0.15
N ASP A 83 9.41 13.28 0.90
CA ASP A 83 9.20 13.91 2.21
C ASP A 83 7.75 13.75 2.70
N LEU A 84 7.34 12.48 2.83
CA LEU A 84 5.97 12.09 3.24
C LEU A 84 4.90 12.63 2.27
N GLY A 85 5.25 12.76 1.00
CA GLY A 85 4.31 13.18 -0.03
C GLY A 85 4.26 14.67 -0.29
N GLU A 86 5.08 15.47 0.39
CA GLU A 86 5.07 16.93 0.21
C GLU A 86 5.70 17.39 -1.10
N ASN A 87 6.66 16.64 -1.62
CA ASN A 87 7.41 17.00 -2.83
C ASN A 87 7.01 16.16 -4.04
N LEU A 88 5.73 15.83 -4.16
CA LEU A 88 5.24 15.05 -5.30
C LEU A 88 5.35 15.84 -6.60
N PRO A 89 5.72 15.18 -7.73
CA PRO A 89 5.59 15.78 -9.05
C PRO A 89 4.17 16.29 -9.27
N VAL A 90 4.04 17.34 -10.08
CA VAL A 90 2.75 18.02 -10.26
C VAL A 90 1.65 17.08 -10.77
N GLU A 91 1.98 16.13 -11.63
CA GLU A 91 1.03 15.16 -12.16
C GLU A 91 0.51 14.16 -11.12
N TYR A 92 1.16 14.06 -9.97
CA TYR A 92 0.75 13.17 -8.88
C TYR A 92 0.16 13.89 -7.68
N GLN A 93 0.18 15.23 -7.69
CA GLN A 93 -0.48 16.00 -6.63
C GLN A 93 -1.99 15.76 -6.67
N GLY A 94 -2.57 15.49 -5.49
CA GLY A 94 -3.98 15.17 -5.42
C GLY A 94 -4.33 13.69 -5.55
N HIS A 95 -3.37 12.83 -5.87
CA HIS A 95 -3.57 11.38 -5.82
C HIS A 95 -3.71 10.91 -4.38
N PRO A 96 -4.49 9.85 -4.11
CA PRO A 96 -4.49 9.24 -2.78
C PRO A 96 -3.08 8.82 -2.38
N TYR A 97 -2.73 9.09 -1.13
CA TYR A 97 -1.38 8.84 -0.60
C TYR A 97 -1.49 8.21 0.79
N PHE A 98 -0.65 7.21 1.05
CA PHE A 98 -0.53 6.62 2.37
C PHE A 98 0.93 6.22 2.65
N ASN A 99 1.42 6.53 3.84
CA ASN A 99 2.72 6.09 4.34
C ASN A 99 2.52 5.16 5.53
N PHE A 100 2.98 3.93 5.37
CA PHE A 100 2.92 2.94 6.46
C PHE A 100 3.85 3.27 7.62
#